data_f2622c3f9ec81e9975c5f0d5bd168f8c
#
_entry.id   f2622c3f9ec81e9975c5f0d5bd168f8c
#
_cell.length_a   1.000
_cell.length_b   1.000
_cell.length_c   1.000
_cell.angle_alpha   90.00
_cell.angle_beta   90.00
_cell.angle_gamma   90.00
#
_symmetry.space_group_name_H-M   'P 1'
#
loop_
_entity.id
_entity.type
_entity.pdbx_description
1 polymer ?
#
loop_
_entity_poly.entity_id
_entity_poly.type
_entity_poly.pdbx_seq_one_letter_code
_entity_poly.pdbx_strand_id
1 'polypeptide(L)'
;MDNDVKLGRFISLILRHKPETIDLKLDKNGWADTKELIEKISKSGREIDFKTLERIVNENNKKRYSFNEDKTKIRAVQGHSIEVNLELKEVIPPAILYHGTAFKNLENIKKQGIKKMNRQHVHLSADVETAKNVATRHSGKYIILEIDTVTMLKENYKFYLSENKVWLTDFVPSKFIKF
;
A
#
# COMPACT_ATOMS: atom_id res chain seq x y z
N MET A 1 5.81 22.57 2.97
CA MET A 1 5.69 21.46 1.97
C MET A 1 6.78 20.39 2.10
N ASP A 2 8.08 20.72 2.10
CA ASP A 2 9.13 19.67 2.20
C ASP A 2 9.10 18.91 3.52
N ASN A 3 8.80 19.56 4.64
CA ASN A 3 8.71 18.93 5.95
C ASN A 3 7.54 17.94 6.05
N ASP A 4 6.35 18.28 5.52
CA ASP A 4 5.18 17.38 5.52
C ASP A 4 5.42 16.12 4.67
N VAL A 5 6.16 16.25 3.56
CA VAL A 5 6.53 15.10 2.72
C VAL A 5 7.48 14.17 3.48
N LYS A 6 8.49 14.72 4.16
CA LYS A 6 9.43 13.95 4.99
C LYS A 6 8.72 13.27 6.16
N LEU A 7 7.85 14.00 6.84
CA LEU A 7 7.07 13.50 7.95
C LEU A 7 6.08 12.41 7.50
N GLY A 8 5.38 12.61 6.38
CA GLY A 8 4.51 11.60 5.80
C GLY A 8 5.25 10.32 5.40
N ARG A 9 6.49 10.42 4.87
CA ARG A 9 7.33 9.23 4.61
C ARG A 9 7.69 8.51 5.90
N PHE A 10 8.01 9.25 6.96
CA PHE A 10 8.32 8.67 8.26
C PHE A 10 7.10 8.00 8.89
N ILE A 11 5.94 8.62 8.86
CA ILE A 11 4.66 8.02 9.30
C ILE A 11 4.37 6.72 8.51
N SER A 12 4.62 6.73 7.19
CA SER A 12 4.50 5.51 6.37
C SER A 12 5.43 4.40 6.83
N LEU A 13 6.67 4.73 7.15
CA LEU A 13 7.64 3.75 7.65
C LEU A 13 7.14 3.13 8.96
N ILE A 14 6.71 3.96 9.89
CA ILE A 14 6.24 3.52 11.22
C ILE A 14 4.98 2.65 11.09
N LEU A 15 3.94 3.14 10.42
CA LEU A 15 2.64 2.45 10.40
C LEU A 15 2.61 1.20 9.50
N ARG A 16 3.61 1.00 8.63
CA ARG A 16 3.61 -0.13 7.68
C ARG A 16 4.72 -1.13 7.89
N HIS A 17 5.85 -0.69 8.43
CA HIS A 17 7.08 -1.46 8.32
C HIS A 17 7.84 -1.59 9.64
N LYS A 18 8.00 -0.51 10.38
CA LYS A 18 8.92 -0.43 11.52
C LYS A 18 8.36 0.39 12.68
N PRO A 19 7.21 -0.01 13.28
CA PRO A 19 6.66 0.69 14.45
C PRO A 19 7.63 0.73 15.63
N GLU A 20 8.50 -0.27 15.75
CA GLU A 20 9.53 -0.36 16.78
C GLU A 20 10.56 0.77 16.71
N THR A 21 10.70 1.46 15.58
CA THR A 21 11.62 2.62 15.45
C THR A 21 11.34 3.73 16.46
N ILE A 22 10.08 3.87 16.88
CA ILE A 22 9.65 4.81 17.92
C ILE A 22 8.91 4.09 19.05
N ASP A 23 9.11 2.79 19.19
CA ASP A 23 8.44 1.96 20.19
C ASP A 23 6.89 2.09 20.16
N LEU A 24 6.30 2.26 18.96
CA LEU A 24 4.86 2.38 18.78
C LEU A 24 4.23 0.99 18.73
N LYS A 25 3.11 0.83 19.43
CA LYS A 25 2.31 -0.40 19.38
C LYS A 25 1.14 -0.22 18.41
N LEU A 26 0.98 -1.20 17.53
CA LEU A 26 -0.19 -1.32 16.67
C LEU A 26 -1.08 -2.45 17.19
N ASP A 27 -2.40 -2.28 17.07
CA ASP A 27 -3.30 -3.40 17.33
C ASP A 27 -3.29 -4.40 16.14
N LYS A 28 -4.01 -5.52 16.29
CA LYS A 28 -4.10 -6.58 15.26
C LYS A 28 -4.61 -6.09 13.90
N ASN A 29 -5.31 -4.97 13.87
CA ASN A 29 -5.87 -4.36 12.66
C ASN A 29 -5.00 -3.19 12.14
N GLY A 30 -3.81 -3.01 12.70
CA GLY A 30 -2.85 -1.98 12.29
C GLY A 30 -3.15 -0.57 12.80
N TRP A 31 -4.07 -0.42 13.77
CA TRP A 31 -4.36 0.86 14.38
C TRP A 31 -3.33 1.23 15.45
N ALA A 32 -2.88 2.47 15.41
CA ALA A 32 -2.13 3.13 16.46
C ALA A 32 -3.01 4.16 17.18
N ASP A 33 -2.78 4.39 18.47
CA ASP A 33 -3.32 5.56 19.16
C ASP A 33 -2.72 6.83 18.57
N THR A 34 -3.57 7.80 18.22
CA THR A 34 -3.17 9.03 17.54
C THR A 34 -2.30 9.91 18.43
N LYS A 35 -2.61 10.02 19.73
CA LYS A 35 -1.85 10.81 20.69
C LYS A 35 -0.49 10.20 20.94
N GLU A 36 -0.45 8.88 21.13
CA GLU A 36 0.79 8.13 21.31
C GLU A 36 1.70 8.29 20.09
N LEU A 37 1.17 8.18 18.86
CA LEU A 37 1.93 8.40 17.63
C LEU A 37 2.57 9.78 17.59
N ILE A 38 1.80 10.86 17.87
CA ILE A 38 2.28 12.24 17.90
C ILE A 38 3.39 12.40 18.95
N GLU A 39 3.17 11.92 20.16
CA GLU A 39 4.12 12.03 21.25
C GLU A 39 5.45 11.33 20.92
N LYS A 40 5.38 10.10 20.40
CA LYS A 40 6.58 9.33 20.07
C LYS A 40 7.34 9.88 18.86
N ILE A 41 6.64 10.41 17.86
CA ILE A 41 7.28 11.13 16.75
C ILE A 41 7.98 12.40 17.27
N SER A 42 7.33 13.18 18.15
CA SER A 42 7.92 14.38 18.74
C SER A 42 9.17 14.04 19.58
N LYS A 43 9.13 12.99 20.40
CA LYS A 43 10.28 12.49 21.16
C LYS A 43 11.44 12.03 20.26
N SER A 44 11.15 11.63 19.02
CA SER A 44 12.19 11.26 18.03
C SER A 44 12.85 12.47 17.36
N GLY A 45 12.55 13.70 17.81
CA GLY A 45 13.14 14.94 17.30
C GLY A 45 12.45 15.51 16.06
N ARG A 46 11.19 15.14 15.79
CA ARG A 46 10.38 15.67 14.70
C ARG A 46 9.19 16.43 15.23
N GLU A 47 9.08 17.69 14.84
CA GLU A 47 7.94 18.51 15.24
C GLU A 47 6.67 18.03 14.54
N ILE A 48 5.66 17.66 15.33
CA ILE A 48 4.34 17.27 14.89
C ILE A 48 3.31 17.56 15.98
N ASP A 49 2.18 18.08 15.57
CA ASP A 49 0.96 18.18 16.36
C ASP A 49 -0.21 17.51 15.64
N PHE A 50 -1.36 17.45 16.29
CA PHE A 50 -2.55 16.84 15.69
C PHE A 50 -2.98 17.54 14.39
N LYS A 51 -2.90 18.87 14.33
CA LYS A 51 -3.26 19.66 13.15
C LYS A 51 -2.35 19.32 11.96
N THR A 52 -1.07 19.19 12.21
CA THR A 52 -0.09 18.78 11.19
C THR A 52 -0.33 17.35 10.72
N LEU A 53 -0.59 16.41 11.65
CA LEU A 53 -0.93 15.03 11.29
C LEU A 53 -2.21 14.97 10.46
N GLU A 54 -3.26 15.66 10.88
CA GLU A 54 -4.54 15.73 10.16
C GLU A 54 -4.37 16.30 8.75
N ARG A 55 -3.58 17.38 8.59
CA ARG A 55 -3.24 17.93 7.29
C ARG A 55 -2.52 16.89 6.41
N ILE A 56 -1.51 16.20 6.94
CA ILE A 56 -0.78 15.15 6.21
C ILE A 56 -1.72 14.04 5.75
N VAL A 57 -2.66 13.63 6.58
CA VAL A 57 -3.65 12.60 6.22
C VAL A 57 -4.58 13.09 5.12
N ASN A 58 -5.12 14.30 5.25
CA ASN A 58 -6.11 14.87 4.33
C ASN A 58 -5.51 15.24 2.97
N GLU A 59 -4.33 15.85 2.96
CA GLU A 59 -3.64 16.32 1.75
C GLU A 59 -2.82 15.21 1.06
N ASN A 60 -2.79 14.01 1.62
CA ASN A 60 -2.10 12.89 1.01
C ASN A 60 -2.83 12.42 -0.25
N ASN A 61 -2.35 12.83 -1.42
CA ASN A 61 -2.94 12.47 -2.73
C ASN A 61 -3.14 10.95 -2.93
N LYS A 62 -2.39 10.13 -2.20
CA LYS A 62 -2.49 8.66 -2.27
C LYS A 62 -3.31 8.06 -1.14
N LYS A 63 -3.90 8.87 -0.28
CA LYS A 63 -4.72 8.46 0.89
C LYS A 63 -4.15 7.22 1.58
N ARG A 64 -2.88 7.34 2.01
CA ARG A 64 -2.16 6.20 2.60
C ARG A 64 -2.59 5.84 4.01
N TYR A 65 -3.23 6.79 4.69
CA TYR A 65 -3.65 6.68 6.08
C TYR A 65 -5.13 6.97 6.20
N SER A 66 -5.72 6.42 7.25
CA SER A 66 -7.12 6.63 7.63
C SER A 66 -7.19 6.82 9.14
N PHE A 67 -7.98 7.78 9.57
CA PHE A 67 -8.42 7.86 10.96
C PHE A 67 -9.68 7.01 11.16
N ASN A 68 -9.91 6.57 12.39
CA ASN A 68 -11.22 6.11 12.79
C ASN A 68 -12.19 7.31 12.95
N GLU A 69 -13.45 7.05 13.25
CA GLU A 69 -14.52 8.07 13.24
C GLU A 69 -14.22 9.26 14.18
N ASP A 70 -13.75 8.99 15.37
CA ASP A 70 -13.44 10.01 16.39
C ASP A 70 -11.97 10.50 16.35
N LYS A 71 -11.19 10.06 15.36
CA LYS A 71 -9.77 10.39 15.15
C LYS A 71 -8.83 10.05 16.32
N THR A 72 -9.28 9.21 17.23
CA THR A 72 -8.44 8.71 18.32
C THR A 72 -7.42 7.68 17.84
N LYS A 73 -7.69 7.03 16.69
CA LYS A 73 -6.80 6.04 16.09
C LYS A 73 -6.48 6.37 14.63
N ILE A 74 -5.31 5.96 14.21
CA ILE A 74 -4.81 6.10 12.83
C ILE A 74 -4.20 4.77 12.36
N ARG A 75 -4.40 4.42 11.09
CA ARG A 75 -3.70 3.29 10.46
C ARG A 75 -3.27 3.59 9.04
N ALA A 76 -2.35 2.80 8.53
CA ALA A 76 -2.12 2.73 7.09
C ALA A 76 -3.18 1.83 6.44
N VAL A 77 -3.66 2.20 5.24
CA VAL A 77 -4.78 1.49 4.58
C VAL A 77 -4.34 0.29 3.75
N GLN A 78 -3.04 0.17 3.45
CA GLN A 78 -2.43 -0.95 2.72
C GLN A 78 -0.89 -0.85 2.68
N GLY A 79 -0.24 -1.91 2.18
CA GLY A 79 1.20 -1.90 1.88
C GLY A 79 2.11 -2.26 3.06
N HIS A 80 1.58 -2.94 4.07
CA HIS A 80 2.31 -3.41 5.24
C HIS A 80 3.30 -4.53 4.89
N SER A 81 4.45 -4.52 5.55
CA SER A 81 5.37 -5.66 5.65
C SER A 81 5.32 -6.35 7.02
N ILE A 82 4.62 -5.74 7.97
CA ILE A 82 4.27 -6.33 9.26
C ILE A 82 2.93 -7.03 9.16
N GLU A 83 2.67 -7.99 10.03
CA GLU A 83 1.41 -8.73 10.04
C GLU A 83 0.30 -7.90 10.67
N VAL A 84 -0.72 -7.58 9.87
CA VAL A 84 -1.94 -6.88 10.30
C VAL A 84 -3.15 -7.46 9.57
N ASN A 85 -4.29 -7.49 10.22
CA ASN A 85 -5.56 -7.85 9.60
C ASN A 85 -6.35 -6.57 9.26
N LEU A 86 -6.33 -6.16 8.00
CA LEU A 86 -7.06 -4.98 7.53
C LEU A 86 -8.56 -5.23 7.34
N GLU A 87 -9.05 -6.44 7.64
CA GLU A 87 -10.47 -6.84 7.50
C GLU A 87 -10.99 -6.61 6.06
N LEU A 88 -10.11 -6.85 5.08
CA LEU A 88 -10.44 -6.66 3.67
C LEU A 88 -11.54 -7.64 3.24
N LYS A 89 -12.55 -7.11 2.56
CA LYS A 89 -13.61 -7.93 1.96
C LYS A 89 -13.23 -8.32 0.54
N GLU A 90 -13.59 -9.53 0.14
CA GLU A 90 -13.48 -9.97 -1.24
C GLU A 90 -14.38 -9.11 -2.14
N VAL A 91 -13.83 -8.65 -3.25
CA VAL A 91 -14.53 -7.80 -4.23
C VAL A 91 -14.23 -8.31 -5.62
N ILE A 92 -15.23 -8.36 -6.49
CA ILE A 92 -15.05 -8.70 -7.90
C ILE A 92 -14.33 -7.55 -8.59
N PRO A 93 -13.12 -7.78 -9.15
CA PRO A 93 -12.37 -6.74 -9.83
C PRO A 93 -12.91 -6.47 -11.25
N PRO A 94 -12.49 -5.36 -11.90
CA PRO A 94 -12.60 -5.19 -13.34
C PRO A 94 -11.98 -6.37 -14.09
N ALA A 95 -12.42 -6.65 -15.31
CA ALA A 95 -11.95 -7.77 -16.14
C ALA A 95 -10.42 -7.78 -16.34
N ILE A 96 -9.81 -6.62 -16.35
CA ILE A 96 -8.36 -6.41 -16.46
C ILE A 96 -7.91 -5.49 -15.34
N LEU A 97 -6.82 -5.89 -14.68
CA LEU A 97 -6.05 -5.03 -13.79
C LEU A 97 -4.63 -4.87 -14.34
N TYR A 98 -3.89 -3.90 -13.82
CA TYR A 98 -2.57 -3.53 -14.34
C TYR A 98 -1.52 -3.59 -13.24
N HIS A 99 -0.30 -4.00 -13.65
CA HIS A 99 0.87 -3.95 -12.78
C HIS A 99 2.02 -3.23 -13.46
N GLY A 100 2.42 -2.10 -12.89
CA GLY A 100 3.57 -1.33 -13.36
C GLY A 100 4.84 -1.75 -12.63
N THR A 101 5.87 -2.14 -13.37
CA THR A 101 7.14 -2.61 -12.80
C THR A 101 8.35 -2.19 -13.63
N ALA A 102 9.55 -2.27 -13.03
CA ALA A 102 10.80 -2.05 -13.76
C ALA A 102 11.02 -3.18 -14.78
N PHE A 103 11.47 -2.84 -15.99
CA PHE A 103 11.69 -3.81 -17.08
C PHE A 103 12.62 -4.95 -16.69
N LYS A 104 13.62 -4.69 -15.84
CA LYS A 104 14.54 -5.73 -15.34
C LYS A 104 13.85 -6.88 -14.60
N ASN A 105 12.63 -6.70 -14.11
CA ASN A 105 11.87 -7.73 -13.39
C ASN A 105 11.10 -8.67 -14.34
N LEU A 106 11.04 -8.35 -15.65
CA LEU A 106 10.19 -9.03 -16.62
C LEU A 106 10.45 -10.53 -16.70
N GLU A 107 11.71 -10.93 -16.82
CA GLU A 107 12.07 -12.36 -16.96
C GLU A 107 11.74 -13.16 -15.68
N ASN A 108 11.89 -12.57 -14.52
CA ASN A 108 11.49 -13.20 -13.26
C ASN A 108 9.97 -13.33 -13.16
N ILE A 109 9.22 -12.32 -13.60
CA ILE A 109 7.76 -12.35 -13.61
C ILE A 109 7.24 -13.39 -14.60
N LYS A 110 7.85 -13.51 -15.77
CA LYS A 110 7.49 -14.59 -16.74
C LYS A 110 7.66 -15.98 -16.15
N LYS A 111 8.72 -16.20 -15.38
CA LYS A 111 9.02 -17.49 -14.75
C LYS A 111 8.19 -17.78 -13.50
N GLN A 112 7.93 -16.79 -12.68
CA GLN A 112 7.43 -16.99 -11.32
C GLN A 112 6.10 -16.28 -11.01
N GLY A 113 5.56 -15.50 -11.96
CA GLY A 113 4.41 -14.64 -11.70
C GLY A 113 4.77 -13.41 -10.86
N ILE A 114 3.74 -12.65 -10.45
CA ILE A 114 3.93 -11.48 -9.58
C ILE A 114 3.71 -11.90 -8.13
N LYS A 115 4.75 -11.79 -7.33
CA LYS A 115 4.77 -12.13 -5.90
C LYS A 115 4.62 -10.89 -5.04
N LYS A 116 4.03 -11.06 -3.87
CA LYS A 116 3.85 -9.99 -2.87
C LYS A 116 5.15 -9.46 -2.26
N MET A 117 6.24 -10.22 -2.42
CA MET A 117 7.56 -9.94 -1.84
C MET A 117 7.46 -9.74 -0.32
N ASN A 118 7.98 -8.62 0.20
CA ASN A 118 7.94 -8.29 1.62
C ASN A 118 6.60 -7.68 2.08
N ARG A 119 5.59 -7.61 1.21
CA ARG A 119 4.26 -7.07 1.55
C ARG A 119 3.29 -8.20 1.84
N GLN A 120 2.14 -7.87 2.42
CA GLN A 120 1.07 -8.84 2.63
C GLN A 120 0.35 -9.24 1.33
N HIS A 121 0.30 -8.33 0.32
CA HIS A 121 -0.39 -8.56 -0.95
C HIS A 121 0.40 -8.01 -2.14
N VAL A 122 0.10 -8.54 -3.32
CA VAL A 122 0.42 -7.93 -4.61
C VAL A 122 -0.50 -6.72 -4.80
N HIS A 123 0.05 -5.60 -5.29
CA HIS A 123 -0.69 -4.38 -5.58
C HIS A 123 -0.91 -4.23 -7.07
N LEU A 124 -2.17 -4.01 -7.45
CA LEU A 124 -2.60 -3.84 -8.83
C LEU A 124 -3.35 -2.53 -8.98
N SER A 125 -3.39 -1.99 -10.20
CA SER A 125 -4.06 -0.75 -10.54
C SER A 125 -5.27 -1.03 -11.42
N ALA A 126 -6.32 -0.20 -11.29
CA ALA A 126 -7.52 -0.30 -12.12
C ALA A 126 -7.30 0.23 -13.53
N ASP A 127 -6.29 1.07 -13.74
CA ASP A 127 -6.00 1.75 -15.01
C ASP A 127 -4.49 1.81 -15.30
N VAL A 128 -4.19 2.01 -16.58
CA VAL A 128 -2.82 2.07 -17.11
C VAL A 128 -2.05 3.28 -16.57
N GLU A 129 -2.70 4.44 -16.41
CA GLU A 129 -2.05 5.67 -15.96
C GLU A 129 -1.55 5.52 -14.52
N THR A 130 -2.39 4.99 -13.65
CA THR A 130 -2.00 4.67 -12.26
C THR A 130 -0.85 3.66 -12.23
N ALA A 131 -0.90 2.60 -13.04
CA ALA A 131 0.17 1.62 -13.14
C ALA A 131 1.47 2.25 -13.64
N LYS A 132 1.41 3.15 -14.63
CA LYS A 132 2.55 3.93 -15.12
C LYS A 132 3.15 4.79 -14.03
N ASN A 133 2.33 5.52 -13.28
CA ASN A 133 2.76 6.34 -12.14
C ASN A 133 3.44 5.52 -11.04
N VAL A 134 3.10 4.24 -10.90
CA VAL A 134 3.79 3.32 -9.99
C VAL A 134 5.13 2.88 -10.57
N ALA A 135 5.17 2.51 -11.85
CA ALA A 135 6.35 1.99 -12.53
C ALA A 135 7.47 3.04 -12.63
N THR A 136 7.13 4.29 -12.92
CA THR A 136 8.08 5.40 -13.09
C THR A 136 8.79 5.85 -11.80
N ARG A 137 8.40 5.32 -10.63
CA ARG A 137 9.13 5.57 -9.36
C ARG A 137 10.50 4.90 -9.35
N HIS A 138 10.70 3.91 -10.19
CA HIS A 138 11.98 3.25 -10.37
C HIS A 138 12.72 3.90 -11.54
N SER A 139 14.02 4.19 -11.37
CA SER A 139 14.86 4.68 -12.46
C SER A 139 14.98 3.62 -13.55
N GLY A 140 14.95 4.03 -14.83
CA GLY A 140 15.15 3.17 -15.99
C GLY A 140 13.87 2.77 -16.73
N LYS A 141 14.02 1.80 -17.64
CA LYS A 141 12.89 1.30 -18.43
C LYS A 141 11.86 0.57 -17.55
N TYR A 142 10.60 0.79 -17.82
CA TYR A 142 9.49 0.14 -17.14
C TYR A 142 8.57 -0.56 -18.14
N ILE A 143 7.71 -1.41 -17.62
CA ILE A 143 6.66 -2.10 -18.37
C ILE A 143 5.36 -2.09 -17.57
N ILE A 144 4.24 -2.06 -18.28
CA ILE A 144 2.90 -2.25 -17.72
C ILE A 144 2.40 -3.61 -18.18
N LEU A 145 2.03 -4.43 -17.22
CA LEU A 145 1.51 -5.77 -17.45
C LEU A 145 0.00 -5.77 -17.26
N GLU A 146 -0.73 -6.42 -18.16
CA GLU A 146 -2.17 -6.64 -18.05
C GLU A 146 -2.43 -7.99 -17.36
N ILE A 147 -3.38 -8.02 -16.43
CA ILE A 147 -3.75 -9.21 -15.66
C ILE A 147 -5.19 -9.57 -15.97
N ASP A 148 -5.40 -10.80 -16.47
CA ASP A 148 -6.73 -11.39 -16.72
C ASP A 148 -7.35 -11.85 -15.39
N THR A 149 -8.11 -10.96 -14.78
CA THR A 149 -8.78 -11.23 -13.51
C THR A 149 -10.00 -12.14 -13.68
N VAL A 150 -10.63 -12.17 -14.86
CA VAL A 150 -11.79 -13.02 -15.14
C VAL A 150 -11.40 -14.48 -15.03
N THR A 151 -10.29 -14.86 -15.68
CA THR A 151 -9.79 -16.23 -15.64
C THR A 151 -9.24 -16.56 -14.25
N MET A 152 -8.58 -15.61 -13.58
CA MET A 152 -8.14 -15.79 -12.20
C MET A 152 -9.31 -16.08 -11.25
N LEU A 153 -10.43 -15.34 -11.35
CA LEU A 153 -11.62 -15.60 -10.53
C LEU A 153 -12.21 -17.00 -10.76
N LYS A 154 -12.24 -17.47 -12.02
CA LYS A 154 -12.69 -18.84 -12.34
C LYS A 154 -11.81 -19.92 -11.70
N GLU A 155 -10.55 -19.62 -11.44
CA GLU A 155 -9.60 -20.48 -10.75
C GLU A 155 -9.51 -20.19 -9.24
N ASN A 156 -10.53 -19.50 -8.67
CA ASN A 156 -10.68 -19.21 -7.24
C ASN A 156 -9.62 -18.26 -6.64
N TYR A 157 -8.95 -17.45 -7.46
CA TYR A 157 -8.11 -16.36 -6.92
C TYR A 157 -8.98 -15.25 -6.37
N LYS A 158 -8.59 -14.70 -5.23
CA LYS A 158 -9.34 -13.68 -4.52
C LYS A 158 -8.73 -12.30 -4.73
N PHE A 159 -9.61 -11.30 -4.79
CA PHE A 159 -9.23 -9.91 -4.92
C PHE A 159 -9.88 -9.08 -3.82
N TYR A 160 -9.18 -8.07 -3.40
CA TYR A 160 -9.61 -7.13 -2.37
C TYR A 160 -9.39 -5.70 -2.86
N LEU A 161 -10.16 -4.77 -2.34
CA LEU A 161 -10.00 -3.35 -2.65
C LEU A 161 -9.70 -2.60 -1.36
N SER A 162 -8.55 -1.94 -1.29
CA SER A 162 -8.19 -1.09 -0.16
C SER A 162 -9.00 0.20 -0.13
N GLU A 163 -9.06 0.88 1.01
CA GLU A 163 -9.76 2.15 1.19
C GLU A 163 -9.29 3.20 0.16
N ASN A 164 -8.03 3.21 -0.20
CA ASN A 164 -7.46 4.11 -1.21
C ASN A 164 -7.47 3.55 -2.65
N LYS A 165 -8.38 2.61 -2.94
CA LYS A 165 -8.66 2.08 -4.28
C LYS A 165 -7.49 1.34 -4.95
N VAL A 166 -6.60 0.76 -4.16
CA VAL A 166 -5.59 -0.17 -4.66
C VAL A 166 -6.15 -1.58 -4.64
N TRP A 167 -6.08 -2.28 -5.77
CA TRP A 167 -6.46 -3.68 -5.87
C TRP A 167 -5.37 -4.58 -5.28
N LEU A 168 -5.78 -5.57 -4.53
CA LEU A 168 -4.91 -6.46 -3.78
C LEU A 168 -5.25 -7.91 -4.09
N THR A 169 -4.22 -8.76 -4.21
CA THR A 169 -4.36 -10.21 -4.32
C THR A 169 -3.11 -10.87 -3.72
N ASP A 170 -3.17 -12.15 -3.39
CA ASP A 170 -2.03 -12.84 -2.78
C ASP A 170 -0.92 -13.12 -3.78
N PHE A 171 -1.29 -13.45 -5.02
CA PHE A 171 -0.35 -13.88 -6.06
C PHE A 171 -0.98 -13.72 -7.45
N VAL A 172 -0.18 -13.42 -8.46
CA VAL A 172 -0.60 -13.44 -9.88
C VAL A 172 0.27 -14.44 -10.65
N PRO A 173 -0.24 -15.62 -11.00
CA PRO A 173 0.48 -16.56 -11.86
C PRO A 173 0.80 -15.98 -13.24
N SER A 174 1.94 -16.36 -13.80
CA SER A 174 2.41 -15.86 -15.09
C SER A 174 1.42 -16.11 -16.23
N LYS A 175 0.69 -17.25 -16.20
CA LYS A 175 -0.30 -17.63 -17.23
C LYS A 175 -1.48 -16.66 -17.38
N PHE A 176 -1.72 -15.78 -16.40
CA PHE A 176 -2.76 -14.76 -16.46
C PHE A 176 -2.22 -13.36 -16.80
N ILE A 177 -0.95 -13.27 -17.14
CA ILE A 177 -0.29 -12.01 -17.44
C ILE A 177 -0.06 -11.90 -18.94
N LYS A 178 -0.52 -10.80 -19.53
CA LYS A 178 -0.17 -10.40 -20.88
C LYS A 178 1.05 -9.46 -20.81
N PHE A 179 2.10 -9.88 -21.48
CA PHE A 179 3.41 -9.22 -21.49
C PHE A 179 3.56 -8.27 -22.67
#